data_051d1fc81c627d84582ad269946fd86a
#
_entry.id   051d1fc81c627d84582ad269946fd86a
#
_cell.length_a   1.000
_cell.length_b   1.000
_cell.length_c   1.000
_cell.angle_alpha   90.00
_cell.angle_beta   90.00
_cell.angle_gamma   90.00
#
_symmetry.space_group_name_H-M   'P 1'
#
loop_
_entity.id
_entity.type
_entity.pdbx_description
1 polymer ?
#
loop_
_entity_poly.entity_id
_entity_poly.type
_entity_poly.pdbx_seq_one_letter_code
_entity_poly.pdbx_strand_id
1 'polypeptide(L)'
;MAIFQAFRALRPVSEKAADVAALPYDVVDRAEAKAIGDKNPDSFLHVDRAEMDLPDDTDLYDSKVYERARQNLLNMEKNGVMKQDETPCYYIYELTRKGKTQTGLVGCCSIDDYMKGIVKKHELTREDKEQDRIRHVDVCDANTGPIYLACRYPQQLLDLMEQWKTSHAAVYDFVADDEIGHRVWVIDGNEEIETIREQFENIPSIYIADGHHRAASAVKVGLKRREEHPDYDGTEEFNYFLSVVFPYDQLKILAYNRVVRDLNGMDEHAFIASLKFNFELMIMPGFPCKPVEKHCMGMYVGGNWYHLKAWEDVYEKKDVVGQLDVSILQEKVLTPILGIGDPRTDQRIRFVGGSHKLSELAEIADKTGGVAFAMFPTAMEDLMQIADENKLMPPKSTWFEPKLRSGLFIHKLS
;
A
#
# COMPACT_ATOMS: atom_id res chain seq x y z
N MET A 1 -22.42 5.11 -6.45
CA MET A 1 -22.13 6.50 -6.08
C MET A 1 -21.30 6.43 -4.81
N ALA A 2 -20.07 6.92 -4.89
CA ALA A 2 -19.14 6.81 -3.77
C ALA A 2 -19.36 7.95 -2.76
N ILE A 3 -19.32 7.63 -1.47
CA ILE A 3 -19.39 8.60 -0.39
C ILE A 3 -17.97 8.91 0.08
N PHE A 4 -17.57 10.17 -0.10
CA PHE A 4 -16.26 10.68 0.33
C PHE A 4 -16.49 11.96 1.11
N GLN A 5 -16.10 11.98 2.39
CA GLN A 5 -16.44 13.04 3.35
C GLN A 5 -15.21 13.86 3.73
N ALA A 6 -15.40 15.17 3.88
CA ALA A 6 -14.47 16.02 4.59
C ALA A 6 -14.47 15.65 6.09
N PHE A 7 -13.34 15.81 6.76
CA PHE A 7 -13.19 15.45 8.17
C PHE A 7 -12.27 16.41 8.92
N ARG A 8 -12.30 16.37 10.23
CA ARG A 8 -11.43 17.18 11.09
C ARG A 8 -10.15 16.41 11.39
N ALA A 9 -9.13 16.53 10.53
CA ALA A 9 -7.89 15.79 10.77
C ALA A 9 -7.20 16.24 12.07
N LEU A 10 -6.74 15.28 12.86
CA LEU A 10 -5.66 15.51 13.79
C LEU A 10 -4.36 15.39 13.00
N ARG A 11 -3.58 16.46 12.92
CA ARG A 11 -2.39 16.55 12.05
C ARG A 11 -1.26 17.36 12.69
N PRO A 12 0.01 17.16 12.27
CA PRO A 12 1.14 17.88 12.83
C PRO A 12 1.00 19.39 12.64
N VAL A 13 1.53 20.16 13.58
CA VAL A 13 1.82 21.58 13.30
C VAL A 13 2.89 21.67 12.21
N SER A 14 2.89 22.76 11.42
CA SER A 14 3.68 22.83 10.18
C SER A 14 5.16 22.55 10.39
N GLU A 15 5.74 23.05 11.49
CA GLU A 15 7.14 22.88 11.85
C GLU A 15 7.53 21.44 12.21
N LYS A 16 6.53 20.59 12.53
CA LYS A 16 6.71 19.20 12.95
C LYS A 16 6.35 18.18 11.87
N ALA A 17 5.80 18.62 10.74
CA ALA A 17 5.30 17.71 9.71
C ALA A 17 6.35 16.73 9.19
N ALA A 18 7.58 17.21 8.95
CA ALA A 18 8.68 16.36 8.48
C ALA A 18 9.13 15.35 9.56
N ASP A 19 9.18 15.77 10.83
CA ASP A 19 9.58 14.89 11.93
C ASP A 19 8.54 13.82 12.21
N VAL A 20 7.25 14.17 12.13
CA VAL A 20 6.13 13.25 12.41
C VAL A 20 5.94 12.25 11.28
N ALA A 21 6.09 12.66 10.01
CA ALA A 21 5.82 11.84 8.85
C ALA A 21 6.63 10.53 8.83
N ALA A 22 5.96 9.40 8.98
CA ALA A 22 6.60 8.09 9.06
C ALA A 22 6.20 7.16 7.90
N LEU A 23 7.08 6.20 7.54
CA LEU A 23 6.71 5.11 6.66
C LEU A 23 5.60 4.26 7.30
N PRO A 24 4.72 3.63 6.49
CA PRO A 24 3.69 2.75 7.02
C PRO A 24 4.26 1.61 7.85
N TYR A 25 3.50 1.17 8.85
CA TYR A 25 3.89 0.16 9.84
C TYR A 25 4.42 -1.17 9.25
N ASP A 26 4.00 -1.52 8.04
CA ASP A 26 4.35 -2.76 7.37
C ASP A 26 5.58 -2.67 6.46
N VAL A 27 6.18 -1.48 6.37
CA VAL A 27 7.41 -1.23 5.58
C VAL A 27 8.67 -1.30 6.43
N VAL A 28 8.58 -1.00 7.72
CA VAL A 28 9.71 -1.03 8.67
C VAL A 28 9.54 -2.15 9.70
N ASP A 29 10.63 -2.85 10.03
CA ASP A 29 10.61 -3.79 11.14
C ASP A 29 10.82 -3.11 12.50
N ARG A 30 10.74 -3.89 13.61
CA ARG A 30 10.90 -3.37 14.98
C ARG A 30 12.26 -2.70 15.20
N ALA A 31 13.33 -3.30 14.70
CA ALA A 31 14.69 -2.79 14.91
C ALA A 31 14.92 -1.50 14.12
N GLU A 32 14.43 -1.44 12.89
CA GLU A 32 14.45 -0.25 12.05
C GLU A 32 13.61 0.87 12.67
N ALA A 33 12.38 0.57 13.11
CA ALA A 33 11.51 1.52 13.78
C ALA A 33 12.17 2.11 15.04
N LYS A 34 12.80 1.25 15.87
CA LYS A 34 13.53 1.68 17.05
C LYS A 34 14.71 2.58 16.69
N ALA A 35 15.49 2.23 15.68
CA ALA A 35 16.65 3.02 15.25
C ALA A 35 16.25 4.42 14.72
N ILE A 36 15.06 4.55 14.14
CA ILE A 36 14.48 5.82 13.70
C ILE A 36 13.94 6.58 14.91
N GLY A 37 13.10 5.95 15.75
CA GLY A 37 12.45 6.58 16.89
C GLY A 37 13.42 7.07 17.96
N ASP A 38 14.51 6.33 18.24
CA ASP A 38 15.56 6.74 19.19
C ASP A 38 16.23 8.08 18.75
N LYS A 39 16.20 8.42 17.45
CA LYS A 39 16.75 9.67 16.92
C LYS A 39 15.71 10.76 16.76
N ASN A 40 14.45 10.38 16.61
CA ASN A 40 13.33 11.28 16.35
C ASN A 40 12.15 10.99 17.29
N PRO A 41 12.08 11.65 18.44
CA PRO A 41 11.02 11.42 19.44
C PRO A 41 9.62 11.86 18.97
N ASP A 42 9.53 12.66 17.90
CA ASP A 42 8.27 13.09 17.29
C ASP A 42 7.81 12.15 16.16
N SER A 43 8.60 11.13 15.79
CA SER A 43 8.25 10.19 14.74
C SER A 43 6.93 9.47 15.02
N PHE A 44 6.04 9.41 14.04
CA PHE A 44 4.78 8.69 14.16
C PHE A 44 4.96 7.16 14.29
N LEU A 45 6.17 6.64 14.10
CA LEU A 45 6.48 5.24 14.42
C LEU A 45 6.26 4.91 15.88
N HIS A 46 6.37 5.86 16.80
CA HIS A 46 5.98 5.68 18.21
C HIS A 46 4.50 5.31 18.40
N VAL A 47 3.64 5.64 17.42
CA VAL A 47 2.23 5.23 17.39
C VAL A 47 2.05 3.95 16.57
N ASP A 48 2.54 3.91 15.35
CA ASP A 48 2.28 2.80 14.42
C ASP A 48 3.09 1.54 14.75
N ARG A 49 4.24 1.66 15.44
CA ARG A 49 5.18 0.61 15.84
C ARG A 49 5.54 0.75 17.34
N ALA A 50 4.51 0.96 18.17
CA ALA A 50 4.66 1.29 19.59
C ALA A 50 5.39 0.21 20.42
N GLU A 51 5.53 -1.02 19.92
CA GLU A 51 6.33 -2.06 20.54
C GLU A 51 7.82 -1.70 20.63
N MET A 52 8.30 -0.74 19.83
CA MET A 52 9.68 -0.25 19.92
C MET A 52 9.98 0.50 21.23
N ASP A 53 8.94 1.04 21.86
CA ASP A 53 9.01 1.76 23.16
C ASP A 53 8.87 0.84 24.37
N LEU A 54 8.74 -0.47 24.13
CA LEU A 54 8.55 -1.49 25.15
C LEU A 54 9.77 -2.43 25.22
N PRO A 55 9.94 -3.20 26.32
CA PRO A 55 11.01 -4.19 26.41
C PRO A 55 11.04 -5.15 25.21
N ASP A 56 12.25 -5.56 24.80
CA ASP A 56 12.46 -6.33 23.55
C ASP A 56 11.76 -7.71 23.55
N ASP A 57 11.48 -8.27 24.73
CA ASP A 57 10.75 -9.52 24.93
C ASP A 57 9.21 -9.36 24.90
N THR A 58 8.71 -8.12 24.74
CA THR A 58 7.27 -7.88 24.59
C THR A 58 6.75 -8.48 23.29
N ASP A 59 5.70 -9.29 23.38
CA ASP A 59 5.00 -9.82 22.21
C ASP A 59 4.41 -8.67 21.38
N LEU A 60 4.54 -8.77 20.05
CA LEU A 60 4.06 -7.72 19.13
C LEU A 60 2.55 -7.49 19.19
N TYR A 61 1.80 -8.47 19.70
CA TYR A 61 0.34 -8.45 19.78
C TYR A 61 -0.17 -8.34 21.24
N ASP A 62 0.74 -8.04 22.21
CA ASP A 62 0.36 -7.77 23.61
C ASP A 62 -0.51 -6.49 23.66
N SER A 63 -1.53 -6.49 24.53
CA SER A 63 -2.41 -5.32 24.74
C SER A 63 -1.64 -4.04 25.10
N LYS A 64 -0.52 -4.18 25.80
CA LYS A 64 0.36 -3.05 26.17
C LYS A 64 0.91 -2.29 24.97
N VAL A 65 1.06 -2.97 23.79
CA VAL A 65 1.52 -2.31 22.57
C VAL A 65 0.48 -1.31 22.09
N TYR A 66 -0.78 -1.71 22.07
CA TYR A 66 -1.89 -0.83 21.63
C TYR A 66 -2.17 0.28 22.63
N GLU A 67 -2.08 -0.01 23.94
CA GLU A 67 -2.18 0.99 25.00
C GLU A 67 -1.06 2.03 24.91
N ARG A 68 0.17 1.60 24.60
CA ARG A 68 1.31 2.48 24.36
C ARG A 68 1.08 3.35 23.10
N ALA A 69 0.58 2.78 22.01
CA ALA A 69 0.23 3.51 20.78
C ALA A 69 -0.78 4.64 21.08
N ARG A 70 -1.86 4.32 21.80
CA ARG A 70 -2.85 5.31 22.24
C ARG A 70 -2.23 6.40 23.09
N GLN A 71 -1.41 6.02 24.09
CA GLN A 71 -0.78 6.99 24.99
C GLN A 71 0.17 7.93 24.23
N ASN A 72 0.93 7.39 23.27
CA ASN A 72 1.82 8.19 22.44
C ASN A 72 1.02 9.18 21.57
N LEU A 73 -0.08 8.74 20.94
CA LEU A 73 -0.95 9.62 20.15
C LEU A 73 -1.53 10.77 21.00
N LEU A 74 -2.05 10.46 22.18
CA LEU A 74 -2.57 11.46 23.12
C LEU A 74 -1.47 12.44 23.60
N ASN A 75 -0.25 11.94 23.81
CA ASN A 75 0.89 12.78 24.19
C ASN A 75 1.29 13.73 23.07
N MET A 76 1.29 13.29 21.81
CA MET A 76 1.58 14.15 20.65
C MET A 76 0.57 15.31 20.57
N GLU A 77 -0.71 15.05 20.78
CA GLU A 77 -1.74 16.08 20.81
C GLU A 77 -1.57 17.00 22.03
N LYS A 78 -1.42 16.45 23.23
CA LYS A 78 -1.24 17.21 24.48
C LYS A 78 -0.02 18.12 24.47
N ASN A 79 1.06 17.66 23.85
CA ASN A 79 2.33 18.41 23.79
C ASN A 79 2.36 19.41 22.61
N GLY A 80 1.27 19.52 21.84
CA GLY A 80 1.16 20.47 20.73
C GLY A 80 1.96 20.07 19.49
N VAL A 81 2.44 18.83 19.39
CA VAL A 81 3.05 18.27 18.17
C VAL A 81 2.00 18.10 17.10
N MET A 82 0.79 17.69 17.49
CA MET A 82 -0.37 17.56 16.62
C MET A 82 -1.53 18.43 17.10
N LYS A 83 -2.31 18.93 16.15
CA LYS A 83 -3.51 19.74 16.39
C LYS A 83 -4.65 19.24 15.52
N GLN A 84 -5.86 19.17 16.09
CA GLN A 84 -7.07 18.85 15.33
C GLN A 84 -7.60 20.11 14.65
N ASP A 85 -8.01 19.98 13.38
CA ASP A 85 -8.64 21.07 12.64
C ASP A 85 -10.01 21.43 13.24
N GLU A 86 -10.37 22.70 13.18
CA GLU A 86 -11.59 23.21 13.82
C GLU A 86 -12.88 22.82 13.07
N THR A 87 -12.77 22.76 11.74
CA THR A 87 -13.87 22.40 10.83
C THR A 87 -13.49 21.22 9.94
N PRO A 88 -14.45 20.46 9.42
CA PRO A 88 -14.19 19.44 8.42
C PRO A 88 -13.60 20.03 7.15
N CYS A 89 -12.47 19.45 6.67
CA CYS A 89 -11.76 19.85 5.47
C CYS A 89 -11.47 18.64 4.59
N TYR A 90 -11.23 18.88 3.31
CA TYR A 90 -10.43 17.98 2.48
C TYR A 90 -8.99 18.47 2.43
N TYR A 91 -8.09 17.60 2.00
CA TYR A 91 -6.69 17.98 1.84
C TYR A 91 -6.20 17.49 0.48
N ILE A 92 -5.35 18.30 -0.16
CA ILE A 92 -4.59 17.82 -1.32
C ILE A 92 -3.27 17.30 -0.78
N TYR A 93 -2.92 16.06 -1.13
CA TYR A 93 -1.64 15.46 -0.81
C TYR A 93 -0.88 15.11 -2.07
N GLU A 94 0.25 15.78 -2.26
CA GLU A 94 1.12 15.64 -3.41
C GLU A 94 2.43 14.96 -3.00
N LEU A 95 2.80 13.92 -3.75
CA LEU A 95 4.06 13.21 -3.59
C LEU A 95 4.89 13.33 -4.86
N THR A 96 6.17 13.70 -4.71
CA THR A 96 7.10 13.82 -5.83
C THR A 96 8.27 12.86 -5.66
N ARG A 97 8.50 12.00 -6.67
CA ARG A 97 9.61 11.06 -6.72
C ARG A 97 10.30 11.12 -8.06
N LYS A 98 11.62 11.42 -8.08
CA LYS A 98 12.44 11.47 -9.30
C LYS A 98 11.79 12.32 -10.40
N GLY A 99 11.28 13.49 -10.05
CA GLY A 99 10.63 14.44 -10.96
C GLY A 99 9.23 14.04 -11.46
N LYS A 100 8.64 12.97 -10.95
CA LYS A 100 7.25 12.58 -11.20
C LYS A 100 6.41 12.88 -9.98
N THR A 101 5.29 13.53 -10.21
CA THR A 101 4.35 13.94 -9.17
C THR A 101 3.05 13.17 -9.30
N GLN A 102 2.48 12.78 -8.17
CA GLN A 102 1.12 12.26 -8.04
C GLN A 102 0.40 13.06 -6.98
N THR A 103 -0.84 13.44 -7.25
CA THR A 103 -1.64 14.32 -6.39
C THR A 103 -2.98 13.68 -6.11
N GLY A 104 -3.33 13.48 -4.84
CA GLY A 104 -4.56 12.89 -4.40
C GLY A 104 -5.34 13.76 -3.43
N LEU A 105 -6.63 13.50 -3.28
CA LEU A 105 -7.49 14.09 -2.26
C LEU A 105 -7.53 13.20 -1.02
N VAL A 106 -7.34 13.81 0.15
CA VAL A 106 -7.48 13.18 1.46
C VAL A 106 -8.87 13.49 2.00
N GLY A 107 -9.54 12.47 2.45
CA GLY A 107 -10.87 12.51 3.07
C GLY A 107 -11.23 11.13 3.61
N CYS A 108 -12.48 10.94 3.98
CA CYS A 108 -12.94 9.68 4.55
C CYS A 108 -13.98 8.99 3.66
N CYS A 109 -13.72 7.74 3.28
CA CYS A 109 -14.65 6.89 2.54
C CYS A 109 -15.60 6.17 3.49
N SER A 110 -16.84 5.94 3.05
CA SER A 110 -17.85 5.20 3.82
C SER A 110 -17.50 3.72 3.94
N ILE A 111 -17.67 3.15 5.16
CA ILE A 111 -17.58 1.70 5.36
C ILE A 111 -18.68 0.94 4.59
N ASP A 112 -19.82 1.56 4.36
CA ASP A 112 -20.90 0.97 3.57
C ASP A 112 -20.51 0.80 2.10
N ASP A 113 -19.73 1.73 1.54
CA ASP A 113 -19.25 1.63 0.16
C ASP A 113 -18.26 0.47 0.01
N TYR A 114 -17.46 0.19 1.04
CA TYR A 114 -16.64 -1.01 1.07
C TYR A 114 -17.51 -2.29 1.12
N MET A 115 -18.54 -2.31 1.97
CA MET A 115 -19.45 -3.45 2.10
C MET A 115 -20.28 -3.70 0.82
N LYS A 116 -20.67 -2.64 0.12
CA LYS A 116 -21.43 -2.71 -1.14
C LYS A 116 -20.56 -2.96 -2.37
N GLY A 117 -19.23 -2.98 -2.23
CA GLY A 117 -18.28 -3.19 -3.33
C GLY A 117 -18.15 -1.98 -4.26
N ILE A 118 -18.48 -0.77 -3.80
CA ILE A 118 -18.16 0.50 -4.47
C ILE A 118 -16.67 0.79 -4.26
N VAL A 119 -16.15 0.60 -3.05
CA VAL A 119 -14.71 0.52 -2.78
C VAL A 119 -14.28 -0.93 -3.03
N LYS A 120 -13.60 -1.14 -4.15
CA LYS A 120 -13.22 -2.45 -4.68
C LYS A 120 -11.87 -2.89 -4.19
N LYS A 121 -11.75 -4.18 -3.86
CA LYS A 121 -10.51 -4.85 -3.44
C LYS A 121 -10.02 -5.80 -4.52
N HIS A 122 -8.72 -6.03 -4.56
CA HIS A 122 -8.08 -6.97 -5.47
C HIS A 122 -7.17 -7.99 -4.75
N GLU A 123 -7.05 -7.90 -3.42
CA GLU A 123 -6.22 -8.81 -2.60
C GLU A 123 -6.99 -9.23 -1.33
N LEU A 124 -6.77 -10.47 -0.89
CA LEU A 124 -7.27 -10.97 0.40
C LEU A 124 -6.39 -10.50 1.54
N THR A 125 -7.01 -10.16 2.65
CA THR A 125 -6.32 -9.87 3.90
C THR A 125 -5.91 -11.16 4.62
N ARG A 126 -4.82 -11.07 5.41
CA ARG A 126 -4.39 -12.12 6.34
C ARG A 126 -5.03 -11.86 7.69
N GLU A 127 -5.63 -12.87 8.28
CA GLU A 127 -6.36 -12.77 9.55
C GLU A 127 -5.50 -12.22 10.68
N ASP A 128 -4.25 -12.71 10.83
CA ASP A 128 -3.32 -12.25 11.88
C ASP A 128 -3.03 -10.74 11.80
N LYS A 129 -2.81 -10.24 10.57
CA LYS A 129 -2.54 -8.81 10.33
C LYS A 129 -3.79 -7.96 10.47
N GLU A 130 -4.93 -8.49 10.07
CA GLU A 130 -6.20 -7.81 10.20
C GLU A 130 -6.60 -7.64 11.67
N GLN A 131 -6.47 -8.70 12.49
CA GLN A 131 -6.73 -8.66 13.93
C GLN A 131 -5.80 -7.69 14.67
N ASP A 132 -4.53 -7.62 14.28
CA ASP A 132 -3.59 -6.64 14.79
C ASP A 132 -4.08 -5.20 14.53
N ARG A 133 -4.47 -4.91 13.30
CA ARG A 133 -4.93 -3.55 12.95
C ARG A 133 -6.29 -3.21 13.53
N ILE A 134 -7.22 -4.18 13.67
CA ILE A 134 -8.48 -3.98 14.39
C ILE A 134 -8.21 -3.49 15.81
N ARG A 135 -7.35 -4.20 16.56
CA ARG A 135 -6.99 -3.80 17.93
C ARG A 135 -6.35 -2.42 17.98
N HIS A 136 -5.44 -2.14 17.05
CA HIS A 136 -4.77 -0.85 16.99
C HIS A 136 -5.76 0.31 16.74
N VAL A 137 -6.63 0.20 15.72
CA VAL A 137 -7.64 1.22 15.41
C VAL A 137 -8.63 1.37 16.56
N ASP A 138 -9.11 0.27 17.15
CA ASP A 138 -10.08 0.28 18.22
C ASP A 138 -9.53 0.92 19.51
N VAL A 139 -8.30 0.58 19.89
CA VAL A 139 -7.66 1.12 21.11
C VAL A 139 -7.21 2.58 20.92
N CYS A 140 -6.65 2.93 19.76
CA CYS A 140 -6.28 4.31 19.45
C CYS A 140 -7.50 5.21 19.22
N ASP A 141 -8.66 4.62 18.99
CA ASP A 141 -9.90 5.31 18.61
C ASP A 141 -9.69 6.22 17.37
N ALA A 142 -8.89 5.75 16.42
CA ALA A 142 -8.50 6.52 15.24
C ALA A 142 -7.96 5.66 14.11
N ASN A 143 -8.17 6.12 12.88
CA ASN A 143 -7.40 5.66 11.72
C ASN A 143 -6.07 6.44 11.68
N THR A 144 -4.95 5.77 11.96
CA THR A 144 -3.63 6.38 12.10
C THR A 144 -2.83 6.47 10.81
N GLY A 145 -3.24 5.79 9.76
CA GLY A 145 -2.60 5.83 8.45
C GLY A 145 -3.61 5.74 7.31
N PRO A 146 -3.47 6.57 6.27
CA PRO A 146 -4.44 6.62 5.19
C PRO A 146 -4.40 5.35 4.33
N ILE A 147 -5.57 4.97 3.80
CA ILE A 147 -5.70 3.92 2.81
C ILE A 147 -5.45 4.55 1.44
N TYR A 148 -4.62 3.89 0.63
CA TYR A 148 -4.22 4.34 -0.70
C TYR A 148 -5.25 3.86 -1.73
N LEU A 149 -6.04 4.78 -2.24
CA LEU A 149 -7.13 4.51 -3.18
C LEU A 149 -6.86 5.16 -4.54
N ALA A 150 -7.52 4.64 -5.56
CA ALA A 150 -7.49 5.18 -6.91
C ALA A 150 -8.90 5.20 -7.52
N CYS A 151 -9.19 6.17 -8.38
CA CYS A 151 -10.38 6.15 -9.22
C CYS A 151 -10.18 6.92 -10.52
N ARG A 152 -11.19 6.89 -11.39
CA ARG A 152 -11.25 7.74 -12.58
C ARG A 152 -11.77 9.11 -12.17
N TYR A 153 -10.88 10.09 -12.05
CA TYR A 153 -11.26 11.45 -11.68
C TYR A 153 -12.04 12.14 -12.80
N PRO A 154 -13.17 12.80 -12.47
CA PRO A 154 -13.76 13.81 -13.35
C PRO A 154 -12.78 14.98 -13.57
N GLN A 155 -12.76 15.55 -14.77
CA GLN A 155 -11.88 16.69 -15.09
C GLN A 155 -12.08 17.86 -14.14
N GLN A 156 -13.31 18.11 -13.71
CA GLN A 156 -13.64 19.18 -12.77
C GLN A 156 -12.91 19.07 -11.42
N LEU A 157 -12.68 17.83 -10.91
CA LEU A 157 -11.88 17.64 -9.69
C LEU A 157 -10.39 17.98 -9.93
N LEU A 158 -9.84 17.58 -11.08
CA LEU A 158 -8.45 17.91 -11.44
C LEU A 158 -8.27 19.42 -11.55
N ASP A 159 -9.18 20.11 -12.21
CA ASP A 159 -9.15 21.56 -12.38
C ASP A 159 -9.26 22.28 -11.03
N LEU A 160 -10.17 21.85 -10.17
CA LEU A 160 -10.32 22.38 -8.81
C LEU A 160 -9.02 22.23 -8.00
N MET A 161 -8.43 21.04 -8.00
CA MET A 161 -7.18 20.79 -7.27
C MET A 161 -6.03 21.67 -7.77
N GLU A 162 -5.86 21.82 -9.09
CA GLU A 162 -4.82 22.67 -9.67
C GLU A 162 -5.05 24.15 -9.37
N GLN A 163 -6.29 24.62 -9.47
CA GLN A 163 -6.67 25.98 -9.11
C GLN A 163 -6.38 26.26 -7.63
N TRP A 164 -6.75 25.32 -6.74
CA TRP A 164 -6.51 25.48 -5.30
C TRP A 164 -5.02 25.56 -4.97
N LYS A 165 -4.21 24.65 -5.53
CA LYS A 165 -2.74 24.63 -5.35
C LYS A 165 -2.06 25.93 -5.84
N THR A 166 -2.58 26.55 -6.89
CA THR A 166 -1.98 27.79 -7.43
C THR A 166 -2.38 29.04 -6.66
N SER A 167 -3.55 29.02 -6.00
CA SER A 167 -4.11 30.16 -5.27
C SER A 167 -3.81 30.13 -3.76
N HIS A 168 -3.39 28.98 -3.21
CA HIS A 168 -3.15 28.81 -1.78
C HIS A 168 -1.74 28.28 -1.51
N ALA A 169 -1.16 28.68 -0.38
CA ALA A 169 0.12 28.14 0.06
C ALA A 169 -0.06 26.73 0.63
N ALA A 170 0.90 25.85 0.36
CA ALA A 170 0.96 24.55 1.02
C ALA A 170 1.20 24.72 2.52
N VAL A 171 0.46 23.96 3.35
CA VAL A 171 0.68 23.93 4.81
C VAL A 171 1.88 23.07 5.18
N TYR A 172 2.21 22.08 4.34
CA TYR A 172 3.45 21.29 4.42
C TYR A 172 4.15 21.31 3.07
N ASP A 173 5.47 21.45 3.09
CA ASP A 173 6.35 21.31 1.92
C ASP A 173 7.73 20.87 2.43
N PHE A 174 8.03 19.57 2.32
CA PHE A 174 9.29 19.00 2.79
C PHE A 174 9.71 17.81 1.93
N VAL A 175 10.99 17.46 2.01
CA VAL A 175 11.57 16.27 1.39
C VAL A 175 12.01 15.32 2.51
N ALA A 176 11.54 14.08 2.48
CA ALA A 176 11.91 13.05 3.43
C ALA A 176 13.27 12.42 3.10
N ASP A 177 13.84 11.64 4.03
CA ASP A 177 15.18 11.02 3.90
C ASP A 177 15.31 10.08 2.68
N ASP A 178 14.20 9.53 2.19
CA ASP A 178 14.13 8.71 0.98
C ASP A 178 13.98 9.50 -0.32
N GLU A 179 14.26 10.80 -0.28
CA GLU A 179 14.18 11.74 -1.40
C GLU A 179 12.76 11.91 -1.98
N ILE A 180 11.71 11.56 -1.22
CA ILE A 180 10.33 11.80 -1.60
C ILE A 180 9.91 13.19 -1.12
N GLY A 181 9.45 14.03 -2.05
CA GLY A 181 8.82 15.32 -1.72
C GLY A 181 7.38 15.12 -1.28
N HIS A 182 6.98 15.82 -0.23
CA HIS A 182 5.63 15.81 0.35
C HIS A 182 5.09 17.22 0.44
N ARG A 183 3.95 17.49 -0.18
CA ARG A 183 3.26 18.77 -0.09
C ARG A 183 1.80 18.56 0.25
N VAL A 184 1.27 19.41 1.13
CA VAL A 184 -0.12 19.34 1.58
C VAL A 184 -0.77 20.70 1.53
N TRP A 185 -2.00 20.78 1.04
CA TRP A 185 -2.87 21.94 1.10
C TRP A 185 -4.16 21.56 1.84
N VAL A 186 -4.72 22.49 2.59
CA VAL A 186 -6.03 22.35 3.23
C VAL A 186 -7.09 22.98 2.33
N ILE A 187 -8.16 22.26 2.05
CA ILE A 187 -9.36 22.78 1.37
C ILE A 187 -10.44 22.97 2.41
N ASP A 188 -10.65 24.22 2.81
CA ASP A 188 -11.61 24.65 3.83
C ASP A 188 -12.73 25.56 3.26
N GLY A 189 -12.72 25.82 1.97
CA GLY A 189 -13.75 26.56 1.28
C GLY A 189 -15.06 25.76 1.17
N ASN A 190 -16.18 26.31 1.63
CA ASN A 190 -17.46 25.60 1.62
C ASN A 190 -17.92 25.19 0.21
N GLU A 191 -17.67 26.02 -0.81
CA GLU A 191 -18.04 25.75 -2.21
C GLU A 191 -17.21 24.58 -2.76
N GLU A 192 -15.91 24.57 -2.49
CA GLU A 192 -15.01 23.51 -2.93
C GLU A 192 -15.28 22.18 -2.21
N ILE A 193 -15.57 22.23 -0.91
CA ILE A 193 -15.98 21.05 -0.13
C ILE A 193 -17.24 20.43 -0.73
N GLU A 194 -18.24 21.22 -1.01
CA GLU A 194 -19.49 20.73 -1.60
C GLU A 194 -19.27 20.20 -3.03
N THR A 195 -18.48 20.90 -3.84
CA THR A 195 -18.13 20.45 -5.19
C THR A 195 -17.41 19.09 -5.16
N ILE A 196 -16.43 18.91 -4.27
CA ILE A 196 -15.72 17.64 -4.14
C ILE A 196 -16.71 16.53 -3.77
N ARG A 197 -17.57 16.75 -2.78
CA ARG A 197 -18.58 15.78 -2.34
C ARG A 197 -19.47 15.35 -3.50
N GLU A 198 -20.06 16.32 -4.24
CA GLU A 198 -20.94 16.06 -5.38
C GLU A 198 -20.21 15.30 -6.50
N GLN A 199 -18.95 15.63 -6.79
CA GLN A 199 -18.20 14.95 -7.82
C GLN A 199 -17.92 13.48 -7.44
N PHE A 200 -17.62 13.18 -6.18
CA PHE A 200 -17.44 11.81 -5.71
C PHE A 200 -18.74 10.99 -5.77
N GLU A 201 -19.89 11.60 -5.53
CA GLU A 201 -21.18 10.91 -5.71
C GLU A 201 -21.40 10.39 -7.14
N ASN A 202 -20.76 10.99 -8.14
CA ASN A 202 -20.80 10.54 -9.53
C ASN A 202 -19.74 9.48 -9.89
N ILE A 203 -18.82 9.15 -8.97
CA ILE A 203 -17.80 8.11 -9.17
C ILE A 203 -18.43 6.74 -8.89
N PRO A 204 -18.47 5.82 -9.87
CA PRO A 204 -19.15 4.54 -9.70
C PRO A 204 -18.31 3.54 -8.88
N SER A 205 -17.00 3.66 -8.87
CA SER A 205 -16.09 2.74 -8.17
C SER A 205 -14.78 3.41 -7.79
N ILE A 206 -14.31 3.07 -6.61
CA ILE A 206 -12.98 3.42 -6.08
C ILE A 206 -12.22 2.10 -5.87
N TYR A 207 -10.91 2.08 -6.11
CA TYR A 207 -10.09 0.87 -6.06
C TYR A 207 -9.04 1.00 -4.98
N ILE A 208 -8.91 -0.01 -4.12
CA ILE A 208 -7.83 -0.04 -3.13
C ILE A 208 -6.53 -0.33 -3.89
N ALA A 209 -5.61 0.62 -3.89
CA ALA A 209 -4.27 0.45 -4.42
C ALA A 209 -3.35 -0.23 -3.38
N ASP A 210 -3.32 0.30 -2.16
CA ASP A 210 -2.55 -0.25 -1.04
C ASP A 210 -3.30 -0.05 0.29
N GLY A 211 -3.05 -0.92 1.27
CA GLY A 211 -3.67 -0.84 2.59
C GLY A 211 -4.95 -1.67 2.76
N HIS A 212 -5.07 -2.83 2.08
CA HIS A 212 -6.22 -3.74 2.24
C HIS A 212 -6.50 -4.13 3.69
N HIS A 213 -5.44 -4.41 4.50
CA HIS A 213 -5.59 -4.71 5.92
C HIS A 213 -6.13 -3.51 6.70
N ARG A 214 -5.66 -2.29 6.40
CA ARG A 214 -6.17 -1.04 7.02
C ARG A 214 -7.64 -0.81 6.70
N ALA A 215 -8.04 -1.01 5.43
CA ALA A 215 -9.43 -0.87 5.01
C ALA A 215 -10.33 -1.90 5.71
N ALA A 216 -9.98 -3.18 5.67
CA ALA A 216 -10.76 -4.24 6.30
C ALA A 216 -10.90 -4.03 7.82
N SER A 217 -9.81 -3.61 8.49
CA SER A 217 -9.82 -3.35 9.93
C SER A 217 -10.68 -2.15 10.30
N ALA A 218 -10.58 -1.04 9.57
CA ALA A 218 -11.41 0.13 9.79
C ALA A 218 -12.91 -0.18 9.64
N VAL A 219 -13.27 -0.96 8.60
CA VAL A 219 -14.65 -1.41 8.37
C VAL A 219 -15.15 -2.27 9.54
N LYS A 220 -14.35 -3.25 10.01
CA LYS A 220 -14.73 -4.12 11.13
C LYS A 220 -14.89 -3.35 12.44
N VAL A 221 -14.02 -2.35 12.70
CA VAL A 221 -14.16 -1.47 13.88
C VAL A 221 -15.43 -0.63 13.75
N GLY A 222 -15.70 -0.04 12.58
CA GLY A 222 -16.93 0.73 12.36
C GLY A 222 -18.20 -0.11 12.58
N LEU A 223 -18.24 -1.35 12.06
CA LEU A 223 -19.35 -2.28 12.31
C LEU A 223 -19.50 -2.62 13.79
N LYS A 224 -18.39 -2.88 14.50
CA LYS A 224 -18.40 -3.08 15.96
C LYS A 224 -18.99 -1.88 16.69
N ARG A 225 -18.59 -0.65 16.32
CA ARG A 225 -19.12 0.58 16.93
C ARG A 225 -20.62 0.76 16.66
N ARG A 226 -21.13 0.37 15.47
CA ARG A 226 -22.57 0.35 15.18
C ARG A 226 -23.33 -0.61 16.10
N GLU A 227 -22.77 -1.77 16.42
CA GLU A 227 -23.35 -2.71 17.38
C GLU A 227 -23.36 -2.15 18.81
N GLU A 228 -22.30 -1.43 19.20
CA GLU A 228 -22.19 -0.78 20.50
C GLU A 228 -23.07 0.48 20.63
N HIS A 229 -23.40 1.13 19.50
CA HIS A 229 -24.22 2.34 19.41
C HIS A 229 -25.39 2.14 18.44
N PRO A 230 -26.42 1.33 18.81
CA PRO A 230 -27.50 0.95 17.88
C PRO A 230 -28.41 2.11 17.43
N ASP A 231 -28.29 3.25 18.06
CA ASP A 231 -28.97 4.51 17.73
C ASP A 231 -28.17 5.41 16.78
N TYR A 232 -27.07 4.92 16.20
CA TYR A 232 -26.30 5.67 15.19
C TYR A 232 -27.17 6.09 14.01
N ASP A 233 -26.92 7.28 13.46
CA ASP A 233 -27.69 7.83 12.33
C ASP A 233 -26.89 7.85 11.01
N GLY A 234 -25.61 7.44 11.05
CA GLY A 234 -24.72 7.37 9.90
C GLY A 234 -23.79 8.58 9.74
N THR A 235 -23.93 9.59 10.60
CA THR A 235 -23.06 10.79 10.59
C THR A 235 -21.82 10.64 11.45
N GLU A 236 -21.79 9.61 12.32
CA GLU A 236 -20.67 9.38 13.24
C GLU A 236 -19.40 8.99 12.49
N GLU A 237 -18.26 9.46 12.97
CA GLU A 237 -16.95 9.30 12.35
C GLU A 237 -16.54 7.82 12.16
N PHE A 238 -16.98 6.91 13.02
CA PHE A 238 -16.72 5.48 12.86
C PHE A 238 -17.41 4.83 11.64
N ASN A 239 -18.31 5.54 10.95
CA ASN A 239 -18.90 5.12 9.68
C ASN A 239 -18.00 5.37 8.48
N TYR A 240 -16.83 5.96 8.70
CA TYR A 240 -15.91 6.37 7.66
C TYR A 240 -14.47 5.93 7.96
N PHE A 241 -13.64 5.83 6.94
CA PHE A 241 -12.23 5.49 7.08
C PHE A 241 -11.34 6.42 6.27
N LEU A 242 -10.21 6.78 6.87
CA LEU A 242 -9.22 7.69 6.30
C LEU A 242 -8.63 7.16 4.99
N SER A 243 -8.66 7.98 3.96
CA SER A 243 -8.21 7.62 2.63
C SER A 243 -7.49 8.76 1.92
N VAL A 244 -6.57 8.41 1.03
CA VAL A 244 -6.10 9.30 -0.03
C VAL A 244 -6.49 8.69 -1.36
N VAL A 245 -7.33 9.37 -2.11
CA VAL A 245 -7.79 8.94 -3.44
C VAL A 245 -6.96 9.65 -4.50
N PHE A 246 -6.42 8.92 -5.47
CA PHE A 246 -5.63 9.45 -6.57
C PHE A 246 -6.31 9.22 -7.91
N PRO A 247 -6.08 10.06 -8.91
CA PRO A 247 -6.33 9.71 -10.30
C PRO A 247 -5.51 8.46 -10.65
N TYR A 248 -6.16 7.41 -11.17
CA TYR A 248 -5.52 6.12 -11.42
C TYR A 248 -4.33 6.18 -12.39
N ASP A 249 -4.39 7.09 -13.35
CA ASP A 249 -3.36 7.31 -14.39
C ASP A 249 -2.10 8.02 -13.87
N GLN A 250 -2.16 8.63 -12.68
CA GLN A 250 -0.98 9.17 -12.00
C GLN A 250 -0.22 8.10 -11.20
N LEU A 251 -0.85 6.96 -10.93
CA LEU A 251 -0.25 5.91 -10.09
C LEU A 251 0.69 5.03 -10.89
N LYS A 252 1.78 4.66 -10.25
CA LYS A 252 2.75 3.74 -10.81
C LYS A 252 2.92 2.52 -9.94
N ILE A 253 2.60 1.36 -10.51
CA ILE A 253 2.93 0.07 -9.92
C ILE A 253 4.35 -0.29 -10.34
N LEU A 254 5.18 -0.66 -9.37
CA LEU A 254 6.48 -1.26 -9.61
C LEU A 254 6.39 -2.79 -9.57
N ALA A 255 7.38 -3.44 -10.13
CA ALA A 255 7.48 -4.90 -10.07
C ALA A 255 7.49 -5.39 -8.63
N TYR A 256 6.88 -6.54 -8.37
CA TYR A 256 7.08 -7.26 -7.12
C TYR A 256 7.83 -8.56 -7.45
N ASN A 257 9.13 -8.55 -7.20
CA ASN A 257 10.04 -9.62 -7.58
C ASN A 257 9.98 -10.78 -6.58
N ARG A 258 10.46 -11.96 -7.00
CA ARG A 258 10.50 -13.18 -6.18
C ARG A 258 11.90 -13.76 -6.15
N VAL A 259 12.29 -14.26 -4.98
CA VAL A 259 13.51 -15.07 -4.82
C VAL A 259 13.12 -16.35 -4.10
N VAL A 260 13.46 -17.51 -4.67
CA VAL A 260 13.26 -18.83 -4.07
C VAL A 260 14.63 -19.38 -3.65
N ARG A 261 14.73 -19.89 -2.41
CA ARG A 261 15.99 -20.26 -1.77
C ARG A 261 16.71 -21.46 -2.39
N ASP A 262 15.99 -22.31 -3.09
CA ASP A 262 16.49 -23.56 -3.63
C ASP A 262 15.78 -23.93 -4.94
N LEU A 263 16.30 -24.93 -5.65
CA LEU A 263 15.74 -25.45 -6.89
C LEU A 263 14.94 -26.75 -6.68
N ASN A 264 14.37 -26.98 -5.49
CA ASN A 264 13.58 -28.16 -5.17
C ASN A 264 14.33 -29.49 -5.45
N GLY A 265 15.61 -29.55 -5.10
CA GLY A 265 16.47 -30.72 -5.28
C GLY A 265 17.00 -30.94 -6.72
N MET A 266 16.65 -30.06 -7.66
CA MET A 266 17.21 -30.10 -9.02
C MET A 266 18.58 -29.41 -9.06
N ASP A 267 19.43 -29.85 -9.98
CA ASP A 267 20.55 -29.04 -10.41
C ASP A 267 20.08 -27.93 -11.37
N GLU A 268 20.97 -26.97 -11.65
CA GLU A 268 20.69 -25.83 -12.52
C GLU A 268 20.28 -26.26 -13.93
N HIS A 269 20.95 -27.28 -14.53
CA HIS A 269 20.63 -27.73 -15.88
C HIS A 269 19.26 -28.37 -15.98
N ALA A 270 18.89 -29.20 -15.02
CA ALA A 270 17.58 -29.82 -14.95
C ALA A 270 16.47 -28.75 -14.74
N PHE A 271 16.73 -27.77 -13.88
CA PHE A 271 15.79 -26.67 -13.66
C PHE A 271 15.57 -25.84 -14.96
N ILE A 272 16.65 -25.39 -15.60
CA ILE A 272 16.57 -24.64 -16.86
C ILE A 272 15.87 -25.48 -17.97
N ALA A 273 16.14 -26.78 -18.05
CA ALA A 273 15.48 -27.65 -19.01
C ALA A 273 13.97 -27.76 -18.78
N SER A 274 13.53 -27.81 -17.51
CA SER A 274 12.11 -27.86 -17.15
C SER A 274 11.31 -26.61 -17.56
N LEU A 275 11.96 -25.46 -17.58
CA LEU A 275 11.30 -24.19 -17.98
C LEU A 275 10.98 -24.12 -19.47
N LYS A 276 11.72 -24.81 -20.35
CA LYS A 276 11.54 -24.76 -21.81
C LYS A 276 10.17 -25.25 -22.28
N PHE A 277 9.47 -26.01 -21.47
CA PHE A 277 8.09 -26.44 -21.81
C PHE A 277 7.10 -25.27 -21.80
N ASN A 278 7.38 -24.24 -21.01
CA ASN A 278 6.46 -23.10 -20.83
C ASN A 278 7.04 -21.78 -21.34
N PHE A 279 8.35 -21.70 -21.56
CA PHE A 279 9.02 -20.44 -21.89
C PHE A 279 10.07 -20.61 -23.01
N GLU A 280 10.17 -19.59 -23.83
CA GLU A 280 11.39 -19.33 -24.60
C GLU A 280 12.43 -18.73 -23.64
N LEU A 281 13.66 -19.28 -23.66
CA LEU A 281 14.75 -18.84 -22.79
C LEU A 281 15.91 -18.29 -23.63
N MET A 282 16.36 -17.09 -23.26
CA MET A 282 17.56 -16.48 -23.83
C MET A 282 18.50 -16.09 -22.68
N ILE A 283 19.76 -16.55 -22.73
CA ILE A 283 20.77 -16.13 -21.78
C ILE A 283 21.18 -14.68 -22.05
N MET A 284 21.38 -13.92 -20.96
CA MET A 284 21.74 -12.49 -20.98
C MET A 284 23.13 -12.30 -20.33
N PRO A 285 24.22 -12.53 -21.06
CA PRO A 285 25.56 -12.54 -20.47
C PRO A 285 25.96 -11.18 -19.92
N GLY A 286 26.32 -11.13 -18.64
CA GLY A 286 26.92 -9.95 -18.00
C GLY A 286 25.97 -8.79 -17.65
N PHE A 287 24.67 -8.92 -17.92
CA PHE A 287 23.70 -7.84 -17.63
C PHE A 287 22.46 -8.35 -16.90
N PRO A 288 21.96 -7.62 -15.89
CA PRO A 288 20.66 -7.91 -15.30
C PRO A 288 19.55 -7.85 -16.34
N CYS A 289 18.68 -8.86 -16.35
CA CYS A 289 17.52 -8.91 -17.24
C CYS A 289 16.31 -8.27 -16.61
N LYS A 290 15.99 -7.03 -17.02
CA LYS A 290 14.74 -6.35 -16.67
C LYS A 290 13.72 -6.56 -17.75
N PRO A 291 12.55 -7.19 -17.48
CA PRO A 291 11.51 -7.35 -18.49
C PRO A 291 10.94 -5.98 -18.91
N VAL A 292 10.58 -5.86 -20.18
CA VAL A 292 10.09 -4.61 -20.79
C VAL A 292 8.66 -4.72 -21.34
N GLU A 293 8.10 -5.92 -21.40
CA GLU A 293 6.75 -6.21 -21.88
C GLU A 293 6.08 -7.29 -21.05
N LYS A 294 4.75 -7.39 -21.11
CA LYS A 294 3.95 -8.45 -20.47
C LYS A 294 4.38 -9.83 -20.97
N HIS A 295 4.17 -10.84 -20.13
CA HIS A 295 4.51 -12.26 -20.38
C HIS A 295 6.02 -12.50 -20.52
N CYS A 296 6.83 -11.53 -20.09
CA CYS A 296 8.28 -11.63 -20.02
C CYS A 296 8.77 -11.48 -18.56
N MET A 297 9.81 -12.24 -18.21
CA MET A 297 10.45 -12.22 -16.89
C MET A 297 11.96 -12.26 -17.06
N GLY A 298 12.67 -11.59 -16.14
CA GLY A 298 14.08 -11.84 -15.93
C GLY A 298 14.26 -12.95 -14.91
N MET A 299 15.15 -13.90 -15.16
CA MET A 299 15.50 -14.95 -14.20
C MET A 299 17.00 -14.93 -13.94
N TYR A 300 17.39 -15.05 -12.67
CA TYR A 300 18.79 -15.23 -12.28
C TYR A 300 18.98 -16.56 -11.57
N VAL A 301 19.88 -17.39 -12.08
CA VAL A 301 20.27 -18.67 -11.49
C VAL A 301 21.70 -19.02 -11.92
N GLY A 302 22.50 -19.60 -11.03
CA GLY A 302 23.84 -20.09 -11.34
C GLY A 302 24.79 -19.02 -11.92
N GLY A 303 24.72 -17.79 -11.40
CA GLY A 303 25.57 -16.69 -11.89
C GLY A 303 25.12 -16.03 -13.19
N ASN A 304 24.03 -16.45 -13.79
CA ASN A 304 23.59 -15.98 -15.10
C ASN A 304 22.17 -15.40 -15.05
N TRP A 305 21.97 -14.34 -15.82
CA TRP A 305 20.63 -13.83 -16.14
C TRP A 305 20.07 -14.45 -17.40
N TYR A 306 18.78 -14.71 -17.39
CA TYR A 306 18.01 -15.24 -18.51
C TYR A 306 16.78 -14.35 -18.74
N HIS A 307 16.45 -14.13 -19.99
CA HIS A 307 15.14 -13.61 -20.42
C HIS A 307 14.21 -14.79 -20.66
N LEU A 308 13.09 -14.82 -19.98
CA LEU A 308 12.01 -15.79 -20.18
C LEU A 308 10.84 -15.09 -20.85
N LYS A 309 10.34 -15.67 -21.95
CA LYS A 309 9.09 -15.25 -22.60
C LYS A 309 8.13 -16.43 -22.61
N ALA A 310 6.96 -16.25 -21.99
CA ALA A 310 5.93 -17.29 -21.95
C ALA A 310 5.40 -17.58 -23.35
N TRP A 311 5.23 -18.88 -23.69
CA TRP A 311 4.55 -19.27 -24.91
C TRP A 311 3.09 -18.83 -24.88
N GLU A 312 2.49 -18.50 -26.03
CA GLU A 312 1.11 -17.98 -26.11
C GLU A 312 0.02 -18.96 -25.65
N ASP A 313 0.30 -20.25 -25.63
CA ASP A 313 -0.57 -21.33 -25.18
C ASP A 313 -0.43 -21.65 -23.67
N VAL A 314 0.48 -20.97 -22.99
CA VAL A 314 0.74 -21.17 -21.54
C VAL A 314 -0.31 -20.48 -20.67
N TYR A 315 -0.97 -19.45 -21.18
CA TYR A 315 -1.98 -18.66 -20.47
C TYR A 315 -3.21 -18.39 -21.36
N GLU A 316 -4.36 -18.26 -20.73
CA GLU A 316 -5.60 -17.93 -21.43
C GLU A 316 -5.76 -16.40 -21.51
N LYS A 317 -5.77 -15.83 -22.72
CA LYS A 317 -5.85 -14.37 -22.97
C LYS A 317 -7.13 -13.71 -22.42
N LYS A 318 -8.19 -14.49 -22.21
CA LYS A 318 -9.46 -13.99 -21.63
C LYS A 318 -9.53 -14.11 -20.11
N ASP A 319 -8.64 -14.85 -19.49
CA ASP A 319 -8.58 -14.91 -18.04
C ASP A 319 -7.74 -13.74 -17.51
N VAL A 320 -8.42 -12.72 -17.00
CA VAL A 320 -7.80 -11.49 -16.51
C VAL A 320 -6.81 -11.71 -15.35
N VAL A 321 -6.96 -12.80 -14.60
CA VAL A 321 -6.04 -13.17 -13.51
C VAL A 321 -4.96 -14.11 -14.00
N GLY A 322 -5.33 -15.17 -14.75
CA GLY A 322 -4.40 -16.20 -15.22
C GLY A 322 -3.35 -15.65 -16.20
N GLN A 323 -3.65 -14.59 -16.94
CA GLN A 323 -2.70 -13.93 -17.87
C GLN A 323 -1.67 -13.02 -17.17
N LEU A 324 -1.81 -12.73 -15.87
CA LEU A 324 -0.81 -11.94 -15.15
C LEU A 324 0.54 -12.67 -15.08
N ASP A 325 1.63 -11.94 -15.27
CA ASP A 325 2.99 -12.54 -15.17
C ASP A 325 3.21 -13.28 -13.85
N VAL A 326 2.66 -12.74 -12.76
CA VAL A 326 2.74 -13.35 -11.43
C VAL A 326 1.95 -14.65 -11.34
N SER A 327 0.81 -14.77 -12.05
CA SER A 327 0.01 -16.00 -12.13
C SER A 327 0.71 -17.04 -12.99
N ILE A 328 1.23 -16.63 -14.15
CA ILE A 328 2.01 -17.51 -15.05
C ILE A 328 3.21 -18.09 -14.29
N LEU A 329 3.97 -17.25 -13.57
CA LEU A 329 5.10 -17.71 -12.76
C LEU A 329 4.64 -18.69 -11.67
N GLN A 330 3.57 -18.39 -10.96
CA GLN A 330 3.04 -19.27 -9.90
C GLN A 330 2.62 -20.63 -10.45
N GLU A 331 1.82 -20.65 -11.52
CA GLU A 331 1.21 -21.86 -12.05
C GLU A 331 2.16 -22.73 -12.88
N LYS A 332 3.14 -22.12 -13.55
CA LYS A 332 4.03 -22.83 -14.47
C LYS A 332 5.43 -23.10 -13.92
N VAL A 333 5.83 -22.41 -12.84
CA VAL A 333 7.18 -22.54 -12.26
C VAL A 333 7.13 -22.79 -10.76
N LEU A 334 6.54 -21.86 -9.99
CA LEU A 334 6.66 -21.94 -8.53
C LEU A 334 6.00 -23.20 -7.98
N THR A 335 4.76 -23.50 -8.38
CA THR A 335 4.04 -24.68 -7.90
C THR A 335 4.55 -25.98 -8.52
N PRO A 336 4.57 -26.17 -9.85
CA PRO A 336 4.87 -27.49 -10.43
C PRO A 336 6.38 -27.85 -10.42
N ILE A 337 7.27 -26.87 -10.50
CA ILE A 337 8.71 -27.12 -10.62
C ILE A 337 9.39 -26.92 -9.26
N LEU A 338 9.18 -25.77 -8.62
CA LEU A 338 9.83 -25.43 -7.36
C LEU A 338 9.07 -25.92 -6.10
N GLY A 339 7.86 -26.47 -6.27
CA GLY A 339 7.06 -27.02 -5.16
C GLY A 339 6.56 -25.96 -4.17
N ILE A 340 6.46 -24.67 -4.59
CA ILE A 340 5.91 -23.60 -3.77
C ILE A 340 4.39 -23.62 -3.89
N GLY A 341 3.69 -24.07 -2.85
CA GLY A 341 2.23 -24.15 -2.83
C GLY A 341 1.58 -22.79 -2.60
N ASP A 342 1.43 -22.39 -1.34
CA ASP A 342 0.94 -21.06 -0.99
C ASP A 342 2.10 -20.11 -0.71
N PRO A 343 2.37 -19.14 -1.60
CA PRO A 343 3.50 -18.23 -1.45
C PRO A 343 3.38 -17.28 -0.25
N ARG A 344 2.20 -17.21 0.40
CA ARG A 344 2.01 -16.40 1.63
C ARG A 344 2.61 -17.06 2.86
N THR A 345 2.76 -18.37 2.85
CA THR A 345 3.18 -19.18 4.01
C THR A 345 4.46 -19.96 3.79
N ASP A 346 4.87 -20.21 2.53
CA ASP A 346 6.10 -20.95 2.23
C ASP A 346 7.33 -20.09 2.56
N GLN A 347 8.19 -20.60 3.44
CA GLN A 347 9.40 -19.92 3.92
C GLN A 347 10.55 -19.93 2.91
N ARG A 348 10.43 -20.67 1.80
CA ARG A 348 11.44 -20.72 0.74
C ARG A 348 11.32 -19.58 -0.24
N ILE A 349 10.18 -18.90 -0.32
CA ILE A 349 9.98 -17.75 -1.20
C ILE A 349 10.08 -16.45 -0.43
N ARG A 350 10.80 -15.49 -1.01
CA ARG A 350 10.89 -14.11 -0.53
C ARG A 350 10.40 -13.14 -1.62
N PHE A 351 9.61 -12.17 -1.22
CA PHE A 351 9.16 -11.08 -2.09
C PHE A 351 10.05 -9.86 -1.93
N VAL A 352 10.43 -9.23 -3.05
CA VAL A 352 11.32 -8.07 -3.07
C VAL A 352 10.68 -6.97 -3.92
N GLY A 353 10.40 -5.82 -3.32
CA GLY A 353 9.77 -4.68 -3.99
C GLY A 353 10.63 -4.15 -5.15
N GLY A 354 9.99 -3.62 -6.18
CA GLY A 354 10.63 -3.13 -7.39
C GLY A 354 11.45 -1.84 -7.25
N SER A 355 11.54 -1.28 -6.04
CA SER A 355 12.47 -0.22 -5.68
C SER A 355 13.91 -0.70 -5.51
N HIS A 356 14.11 -1.99 -5.20
CA HIS A 356 15.41 -2.62 -5.06
C HIS A 356 16.09 -2.85 -6.43
N LYS A 357 17.42 -2.86 -6.41
CA LYS A 357 18.22 -3.14 -7.62
C LYS A 357 18.16 -4.63 -7.98
N LEU A 358 18.21 -4.95 -9.27
CA LEU A 358 18.26 -6.36 -9.71
C LEU A 358 19.53 -7.11 -9.23
N SER A 359 20.64 -6.40 -8.98
CA SER A 359 21.83 -6.98 -8.36
C SER A 359 21.57 -7.53 -6.96
N GLU A 360 20.70 -6.89 -6.18
CA GLU A 360 20.32 -7.36 -4.85
C GLU A 360 19.54 -8.69 -4.90
N LEU A 361 18.69 -8.85 -5.95
CA LEU A 361 18.00 -10.12 -6.19
C LEU A 361 19.00 -11.25 -6.47
N ALA A 362 19.99 -10.97 -7.33
CA ALA A 362 21.07 -11.93 -7.65
C ALA A 362 21.86 -12.32 -6.40
N GLU A 363 22.27 -11.33 -5.58
CA GLU A 363 22.98 -11.57 -4.32
C GLU A 363 22.19 -12.44 -3.34
N ILE A 364 20.86 -12.26 -3.25
CA ILE A 364 20.01 -13.09 -2.38
C ILE A 364 19.96 -14.53 -2.91
N ALA A 365 19.81 -14.70 -4.23
CA ALA A 365 19.79 -16.02 -4.86
C ALA A 365 21.13 -16.74 -4.70
N ASP A 366 22.25 -16.06 -4.91
CA ASP A 366 23.60 -16.63 -4.75
C ASP A 366 23.87 -17.11 -3.31
N LYS A 367 23.45 -16.33 -2.31
CA LYS A 367 23.61 -16.69 -0.89
C LYS A 367 22.91 -17.98 -0.50
N THR A 368 21.87 -18.37 -1.25
CA THR A 368 21.04 -19.53 -0.91
C THR A 368 21.19 -20.69 -1.91
N GLY A 369 21.83 -20.46 -3.06
CA GLY A 369 21.86 -21.43 -4.17
C GLY A 369 20.52 -21.57 -4.89
N GLY A 370 19.71 -20.54 -4.84
CA GLY A 370 18.35 -20.50 -5.38
C GLY A 370 18.20 -19.76 -6.70
N VAL A 371 16.99 -19.25 -6.94
CA VAL A 371 16.64 -18.55 -8.18
C VAL A 371 15.89 -17.25 -7.87
N ALA A 372 16.19 -16.20 -8.63
CA ALA A 372 15.43 -14.95 -8.56
C ALA A 372 14.67 -14.67 -9.85
N PHE A 373 13.47 -14.08 -9.71
CA PHE A 373 12.62 -13.66 -10.83
C PHE A 373 12.36 -12.16 -10.74
N ALA A 374 12.81 -11.45 -11.76
CA ALA A 374 12.45 -10.04 -12.00
C ALA A 374 11.17 -10.00 -12.83
N MET A 375 10.11 -9.43 -12.25
CA MET A 375 8.78 -9.42 -12.86
C MET A 375 8.54 -8.16 -13.70
N PHE A 376 7.67 -8.26 -14.71
CA PHE A 376 7.09 -7.10 -15.34
C PHE A 376 6.02 -6.50 -14.40
N PRO A 377 5.96 -5.16 -14.22
CA PRO A 377 4.96 -4.55 -13.34
C PRO A 377 3.54 -4.77 -13.86
N THR A 378 2.60 -5.09 -12.98
CA THR A 378 1.17 -5.10 -13.28
C THR A 378 0.70 -3.67 -13.63
N ALA A 379 -0.18 -3.52 -14.61
CA ALA A 379 -0.76 -2.22 -14.95
C ALA A 379 -1.94 -1.88 -14.02
N MET A 380 -2.22 -0.56 -13.86
CA MET A 380 -3.40 -0.12 -13.11
C MET A 380 -4.70 -0.61 -13.76
N GLU A 381 -4.74 -0.67 -15.08
CA GLU A 381 -5.88 -1.16 -15.85
C GLU A 381 -6.17 -2.64 -15.56
N ASP A 382 -5.13 -3.48 -15.42
CA ASP A 382 -5.28 -4.89 -15.04
C ASP A 382 -5.87 -5.02 -13.64
N LEU A 383 -5.36 -4.23 -12.67
CA LEU A 383 -5.88 -4.20 -11.31
C LEU A 383 -7.36 -3.81 -11.29
N MET A 384 -7.70 -2.72 -11.99
CA MET A 384 -9.07 -2.21 -12.02
C MET A 384 -10.02 -3.21 -12.69
N GLN A 385 -9.61 -3.83 -13.81
CA GLN A 385 -10.43 -4.83 -14.50
C GLN A 385 -10.68 -6.05 -13.61
N ILE A 386 -9.65 -6.56 -12.93
CA ILE A 386 -9.77 -7.71 -12.01
C ILE A 386 -10.74 -7.38 -10.86
N ALA A 387 -10.61 -6.19 -10.27
CA ALA A 387 -11.49 -5.73 -9.21
C ALA A 387 -12.93 -5.49 -9.71
N ASP A 388 -13.12 -5.03 -10.96
CA ASP A 388 -14.44 -4.86 -11.58
C ASP A 388 -15.15 -6.19 -11.81
N GLU A 389 -14.39 -7.25 -12.12
CA GLU A 389 -14.91 -8.62 -12.23
C GLU A 389 -15.10 -9.31 -10.86
N ASN A 390 -14.88 -8.61 -9.74
CA ASN A 390 -14.87 -9.16 -8.38
C ASN A 390 -13.93 -10.36 -8.20
N LYS A 391 -12.84 -10.37 -8.97
CA LYS A 391 -11.77 -11.34 -8.86
C LYS A 391 -10.64 -10.81 -7.97
N LEU A 392 -9.74 -11.70 -7.59
CA LEU A 392 -8.59 -11.39 -6.73
C LEU A 392 -7.30 -11.73 -7.47
N MET A 393 -6.30 -10.90 -7.23
CA MET A 393 -4.94 -11.12 -7.71
C MET A 393 -4.20 -12.11 -6.80
N PRO A 394 -3.19 -12.82 -7.32
CA PRO A 394 -2.24 -13.51 -6.47
C PRO A 394 -1.61 -12.57 -5.45
N PRO A 395 -1.18 -13.05 -4.27
CA PRO A 395 -0.57 -12.21 -3.26
C PRO A 395 0.72 -11.55 -3.78
N LYS A 396 0.95 -10.30 -3.33
CA LYS A 396 2.14 -9.55 -3.70
C LYS A 396 2.30 -9.34 -5.21
N SER A 397 1.19 -8.97 -5.88
CA SER A 397 1.15 -8.65 -7.32
C SER A 397 1.45 -7.19 -7.64
N THR A 398 1.27 -6.30 -6.66
CA THR A 398 1.41 -4.86 -6.84
C THR A 398 2.33 -4.25 -5.78
N TRP A 399 3.18 -3.30 -6.20
CA TRP A 399 4.01 -2.49 -5.30
C TRP A 399 3.88 -1.03 -5.68
N PHE A 400 3.14 -0.28 -4.90
CA PHE A 400 2.93 1.16 -5.13
C PHE A 400 4.05 2.00 -4.51
N GLU A 401 4.55 2.95 -5.29
CA GLU A 401 5.54 3.95 -4.88
C GLU A 401 5.20 5.33 -5.47
N PRO A 402 5.46 6.38 -4.68
CA PRO A 402 5.94 6.40 -3.30
C PRO A 402 4.89 5.95 -2.30
N LYS A 403 5.33 5.49 -1.11
CA LYS A 403 4.44 5.14 -0.02
C LYS A 403 3.85 6.39 0.64
N LEU A 404 2.56 6.35 0.96
CA LEU A 404 1.93 7.38 1.79
C LEU A 404 2.58 7.39 3.18
N ARG A 405 2.68 8.57 3.79
CA ARG A 405 3.16 8.68 5.17
C ARG A 405 2.01 8.52 6.16
N SER A 406 2.25 7.77 7.21
CA SER A 406 1.47 7.82 8.44
C SER A 406 1.79 9.10 9.22
N GLY A 407 0.86 9.54 10.06
CA GLY A 407 1.07 10.68 10.94
C GLY A 407 0.76 12.06 10.36
N LEU A 408 0.64 12.20 9.02
CA LEU A 408 0.26 13.49 8.41
C LEU A 408 -1.23 13.79 8.55
N PHE A 409 -2.06 12.75 8.63
CA PHE A 409 -3.50 12.85 8.79
C PHE A 409 -3.96 11.71 9.70
N ILE A 410 -4.72 12.03 10.72
CA ILE A 410 -5.34 11.07 11.63
C ILE A 410 -6.83 11.37 11.66
N HIS A 411 -7.64 10.36 11.46
CA HIS A 411 -9.09 10.44 11.55
C HIS A 411 -9.53 9.79 12.87
N LYS A 412 -9.99 10.60 13.84
CA LYS A 412 -10.55 10.14 15.11
C LYS A 412 -11.94 9.57 14.88
N LEU A 413 -12.29 8.50 15.59
CA LEU A 413 -13.58 7.82 15.45
C LEU A 413 -14.64 8.30 16.45
N SER A 414 -14.24 9.13 17.42
CA SER A 414 -15.12 9.76 18.41
C SER A 414 -14.80 11.25 18.59
#